data_3f4d3833b5577fe86ca90920304ce6c4
#
_entry.id   3f4d3833b5577fe86ca90920304ce6c4
#
_cell.length_a   1.000
_cell.length_b   1.000
_cell.length_c   1.000
_cell.angle_alpha   90.00
_cell.angle_beta   90.00
_cell.angle_gamma   90.00
#
_symmetry.space_group_name_H-M   'P 1'
#
loop_
_entity.id
_entity.type
_entity.pdbx_description
1 polymer ?
#
loop_
_entity_poly.entity_id
_entity_poly.type
_entity_poly.pdbx_seq_one_letter_code
_entity_poly.pdbx_strand_id
1 'polypeptide(L)'
;GLFFDGTGNNKDTDRIKTKVHLKRLNIDNYDSQQLQKITSYLSNVAKLFLLFKDEANSIYKEYIPGVGTPFSANDEGKPNEGEGSIFGSAFGYGGNARICYAFWKLYSIIIEKEEIKNIIPWNKSDRAEKVENDVDTFPEYLNQHLRETIEKSRREKRKTSKVSKIILYVFGFSRGAAEARSFVNRLSRLSGSSPEQLKFGGIDVEVKFMGIFDTVASVGMVDIKSFRGNGILPRWFGSLVDGHWSWASPENLVVPDNIRCVHYIAGNEARACFPLTMTEHQGNHTLKLYPGAHSDVGGGYGFMEQG
;
A
#
# COMPACT_ATOMS: atom_id res chain seq x y z
N GLY A 1 -11.75 -2.09 -2.06
CA GLY A 1 -10.45 -2.42 -2.63
C GLY A 1 -9.37 -1.47 -2.13
N LEU A 2 -8.25 -2.02 -1.67
CA LEU A 2 -7.06 -1.27 -1.28
C LEU A 2 -5.93 -1.56 -2.27
N PHE A 3 -5.29 -0.51 -2.79
CA PHE A 3 -4.32 -0.58 -3.88
C PHE A 3 -3.04 0.16 -3.51
N PHE A 4 -2.02 -0.58 -3.06
CA PHE A 4 -0.71 -0.07 -2.64
C PHE A 4 0.27 -0.08 -3.82
N ASP A 5 0.63 1.07 -4.34
CA ASP A 5 1.47 1.14 -5.53
C ASP A 5 2.97 1.05 -5.22
N GLY A 6 3.75 0.75 -6.26
CA GLY A 6 5.19 0.60 -6.19
C GLY A 6 5.92 1.94 -5.99
N THR A 7 7.15 1.85 -5.52
CA THR A 7 8.01 3.03 -5.29
C THR A 7 8.10 3.91 -6.51
N GLY A 8 7.89 5.20 -6.31
CA GLY A 8 7.92 6.20 -7.39
C GLY A 8 6.70 6.16 -8.30
N ASN A 9 5.76 5.21 -8.13
CA ASN A 9 4.54 5.14 -8.91
C ASN A 9 3.41 5.97 -8.27
N ASN A 10 2.78 6.79 -9.10
CA ASN A 10 1.61 7.56 -8.73
C ASN A 10 0.71 7.72 -9.96
N LYS A 11 -0.51 7.18 -9.88
CA LYS A 11 -1.45 7.12 -11.02
C LYS A 11 -1.68 8.47 -11.72
N ASP A 12 -1.66 9.56 -10.97
CA ASP A 12 -1.96 10.89 -11.51
C ASP A 12 -0.74 11.47 -12.25
N THR A 13 0.44 11.42 -11.65
CA THR A 13 1.68 11.84 -12.31
C THR A 13 2.05 10.93 -13.49
N ASP A 14 1.82 9.64 -13.39
CA ASP A 14 2.14 8.66 -14.44
C ASP A 14 1.21 8.79 -15.63
N ARG A 15 -0.06 9.17 -15.43
CA ARG A 15 -0.97 9.56 -16.53
C ARG A 15 -0.48 10.80 -17.26
N ILE A 16 0.10 11.77 -16.56
CA ILE A 16 0.69 12.96 -17.20
C ILE A 16 1.92 12.57 -18.01
N LYS A 17 2.82 11.75 -17.47
CA LYS A 17 4.00 11.22 -18.17
C LYS A 17 3.58 10.49 -19.45
N THR A 18 2.57 9.64 -19.38
CA THR A 18 2.01 8.92 -20.54
C THR A 18 1.58 9.90 -21.63
N LYS A 19 0.80 10.93 -21.30
CA LYS A 19 0.34 11.94 -22.25
C LYS A 19 1.49 12.71 -22.90
N VAL A 20 2.50 13.10 -22.11
CA VAL A 20 3.68 13.80 -22.60
C VAL A 20 4.49 12.92 -23.56
N HIS A 21 4.64 11.64 -23.23
CA HIS A 21 5.35 10.68 -24.08
C HIS A 21 4.66 10.48 -25.43
N LEU A 22 3.35 10.28 -25.45
CA LEU A 22 2.56 10.13 -26.65
C LEU A 22 2.67 11.37 -27.57
N LYS A 23 2.61 12.55 -26.97
CA LYS A 23 2.78 13.82 -27.69
C LYS A 23 4.16 13.95 -28.34
N ARG A 24 5.22 13.48 -27.66
CA ARG A 24 6.59 13.45 -28.23
C ARG A 24 6.73 12.51 -29.42
N LEU A 25 5.93 11.44 -29.46
CA LEU A 25 5.91 10.48 -30.56
C LEU A 25 5.04 10.94 -31.74
N ASN A 26 4.50 12.17 -31.71
CA ASN A 26 3.55 12.71 -32.73
C ASN A 26 2.32 11.81 -32.92
N ILE A 27 1.86 11.16 -31.87
CA ILE A 27 0.68 10.31 -31.91
C ILE A 27 -0.51 11.14 -31.43
N ASP A 28 -1.13 11.93 -32.33
CA ASP A 28 -2.19 12.88 -31.98
C ASP A 28 -3.60 12.29 -32.03
N ASN A 29 -3.81 11.22 -32.83
CA ASN A 29 -5.10 10.56 -33.02
C ASN A 29 -5.03 9.11 -32.53
N TYR A 30 -5.16 8.90 -31.25
CA TYR A 30 -5.20 7.56 -30.71
C TYR A 30 -6.56 7.26 -30.06
N ASP A 31 -7.04 6.06 -30.28
CA ASP A 31 -8.04 5.48 -29.41
C ASP A 31 -7.40 5.38 -28.01
N SER A 32 -7.90 6.24 -27.11
CA SER A 32 -7.34 6.43 -25.77
C SER A 32 -7.28 5.14 -24.95
N GLN A 33 -8.05 4.11 -25.33
CA GLN A 33 -8.02 2.81 -24.65
C GLN A 33 -6.92 1.88 -25.18
N GLN A 34 -6.61 1.89 -26.45
CA GLN A 34 -5.57 1.02 -27.02
C GLN A 34 -4.17 1.51 -26.70
N LEU A 35 -3.93 2.80 -26.73
CA LEU A 35 -2.63 3.40 -26.43
C LEU A 35 -2.28 3.41 -24.94
N GLN A 36 -3.27 3.50 -24.06
CA GLN A 36 -3.04 3.30 -22.62
C GLN A 36 -2.49 1.90 -22.30
N LYS A 37 -2.80 0.89 -23.09
CA LYS A 37 -2.29 -0.48 -22.90
C LYS A 37 -0.82 -0.64 -23.35
N ILE A 38 -0.39 0.15 -24.34
CA ILE A 38 0.91 -0.05 -25.00
C ILE A 38 2.00 0.88 -24.46
N THR A 39 1.64 2.06 -24.00
CA THR A 39 2.61 3.12 -23.66
C THR A 39 2.38 3.73 -22.26
N SER A 40 1.60 3.06 -21.41
CA SER A 40 1.21 3.59 -20.12
C SER A 40 2.32 3.43 -19.09
N TYR A 41 2.75 4.51 -18.49
CA TYR A 41 3.59 4.52 -17.27
C TYR A 41 2.84 4.05 -16.03
N LEU A 42 1.56 3.70 -16.13
CA LEU A 42 0.79 3.19 -15.01
C LEU A 42 1.27 1.79 -14.60
N SER A 43 1.46 1.61 -13.31
CA SER A 43 1.65 0.29 -12.72
C SER A 43 0.43 -0.61 -12.94
N ASN A 44 0.60 -1.91 -12.78
CA ASN A 44 -0.51 -2.85 -12.81
C ASN A 44 -1.48 -2.62 -11.64
N VAL A 45 -1.00 -2.15 -10.49
CA VAL A 45 -1.84 -1.76 -9.35
C VAL A 45 -2.72 -0.56 -9.71
N ALA A 46 -2.15 0.48 -10.34
CA ALA A 46 -2.92 1.64 -10.79
C ALA A 46 -3.97 1.26 -11.87
N LYS A 47 -3.63 0.35 -12.80
CA LYS A 47 -4.57 -0.18 -13.80
C LYS A 47 -5.71 -0.95 -13.13
N LEU A 48 -5.40 -1.83 -12.18
CA LEU A 48 -6.40 -2.57 -11.41
C LEU A 48 -7.31 -1.63 -10.62
N PHE A 49 -6.76 -0.58 -9.98
CA PHE A 49 -7.56 0.44 -9.31
C PHE A 49 -8.56 1.12 -10.25
N LEU A 50 -8.12 1.48 -11.46
CA LEU A 50 -9.00 2.12 -12.45
C LEU A 50 -10.12 1.19 -12.92
N LEU A 51 -9.84 -0.10 -13.05
CA LEU A 51 -10.80 -1.12 -13.48
C LEU A 51 -11.72 -1.60 -12.36
N PHE A 52 -11.29 -1.45 -11.11
CA PHE A 52 -12.08 -1.91 -9.96
C PHE A 52 -13.38 -1.10 -9.86
N LYS A 53 -14.48 -1.82 -9.69
CA LYS A 53 -15.79 -1.20 -9.55
C LYS A 53 -15.82 -0.29 -8.33
N ASP A 54 -16.41 0.87 -8.48
CA ASP A 54 -16.72 1.80 -7.40
C ASP A 54 -18.22 2.06 -7.45
N GLU A 55 -18.92 1.78 -6.37
CA GLU A 55 -20.36 1.90 -6.32
C GLU A 55 -20.77 2.55 -5.01
N ALA A 56 -21.31 3.74 -5.11
CA ALA A 56 -21.74 4.50 -3.94
C ALA A 56 -22.56 3.62 -2.99
N ASN A 57 -22.19 3.65 -1.71
CA ASN A 57 -22.80 2.93 -0.62
C ASN A 57 -22.50 1.43 -0.45
N SER A 58 -21.84 0.77 -1.40
CA SER A 58 -21.57 -0.67 -1.30
C SER A 58 -20.13 -1.08 -1.62
N ILE A 59 -19.50 -0.47 -2.62
CA ILE A 59 -18.17 -0.81 -3.08
C ILE A 59 -17.28 0.44 -3.07
N TYR A 60 -16.20 0.37 -2.31
CA TYR A 60 -15.23 1.45 -2.14
C TYR A 60 -13.87 0.99 -2.65
N LYS A 61 -13.12 1.92 -3.21
CA LYS A 61 -11.72 1.70 -3.59
C LYS A 61 -10.86 2.85 -3.12
N GLU A 62 -9.66 2.51 -2.63
CA GLU A 62 -8.68 3.48 -2.22
C GLU A 62 -7.34 3.18 -2.86
N TYR A 63 -6.75 4.19 -3.48
CA TYR A 63 -5.43 4.12 -4.09
C TYR A 63 -4.41 4.77 -3.17
N ILE A 64 -3.37 4.03 -2.86
CA ILE A 64 -2.28 4.45 -1.99
C ILE A 64 -1.04 4.59 -2.86
N PRO A 65 -0.58 5.82 -3.14
CA PRO A 65 0.55 6.05 -4.02
C PRO A 65 1.84 5.50 -3.42
N GLY A 66 2.76 5.07 -4.27
CA GLY A 66 4.01 4.46 -3.86
C GLY A 66 4.92 5.38 -3.05
N VAL A 67 5.72 4.81 -2.16
CA VAL A 67 6.74 5.54 -1.40
C VAL A 67 7.65 6.35 -2.33
N GLY A 68 8.10 7.51 -1.88
CA GLY A 68 8.86 8.44 -2.70
C GLY A 68 8.02 9.29 -3.66
N THR A 69 6.69 9.17 -3.63
CA THR A 69 5.80 10.09 -4.32
C THR A 69 5.01 10.95 -3.33
N PRO A 70 4.52 12.12 -3.75
CA PRO A 70 3.67 12.92 -2.88
C PRO A 70 2.51 12.11 -2.34
N PHE A 71 2.37 12.10 -1.02
CA PHE A 71 1.29 11.43 -0.32
C PHE A 71 0.53 12.47 0.51
N SER A 72 -0.66 12.78 0.05
CA SER A 72 -1.54 13.73 0.70
C SER A 72 -2.92 13.12 0.85
N ALA A 73 -3.30 12.84 2.09
CA ALA A 73 -4.68 12.46 2.40
C ALA A 73 -5.70 13.59 2.16
N ASN A 74 -5.23 14.82 2.07
CA ASN A 74 -6.03 15.98 1.69
C ASN A 74 -5.59 16.43 0.30
N ASP A 75 -6.48 16.43 -0.65
CA ASP A 75 -6.28 16.67 -2.10
C ASP A 75 -5.79 18.09 -2.49
N GLU A 76 -5.07 18.79 -1.65
CA GLU A 76 -4.54 20.11 -1.96
C GLU A 76 -3.24 20.10 -2.77
N GLY A 77 -2.86 18.97 -3.36
CA GLY A 77 -1.92 18.91 -4.49
C GLY A 77 -0.49 19.42 -4.25
N LYS A 78 -0.11 19.76 -3.03
CA LYS A 78 1.27 20.20 -2.73
C LYS A 78 2.09 19.01 -2.20
N PRO A 79 3.21 18.66 -2.85
CA PRO A 79 4.11 17.65 -2.32
C PRO A 79 4.63 18.10 -0.94
N ASN A 80 4.63 17.23 0.04
CA ASN A 80 5.45 17.41 1.22
C ASN A 80 6.91 17.42 0.74
N GLU A 81 7.66 18.47 1.04
CA GLU A 81 9.02 18.70 0.54
C GLU A 81 10.03 17.58 0.88
N GLY A 82 9.68 16.63 1.76
CA GLY A 82 10.50 15.46 2.11
C GLY A 82 10.18 14.17 1.35
N GLU A 83 8.97 13.99 0.83
CA GLU A 83 8.54 12.71 0.24
C GLU A 83 8.90 12.53 -1.24
N GLY A 84 9.13 13.60 -1.97
CA GLY A 84 9.60 13.57 -3.36
C GLY A 84 11.11 13.49 -3.50
N SER A 85 11.85 13.32 -2.39
CA SER A 85 13.30 13.27 -2.41
C SER A 85 13.82 11.89 -2.84
N ILE A 86 15.04 11.85 -3.37
CA ILE A 86 15.80 10.62 -3.67
C ILE A 86 15.87 9.73 -2.42
N PHE A 87 15.89 10.31 -1.22
CA PHE A 87 15.87 9.60 0.06
C PHE A 87 14.55 8.86 0.31
N GLY A 88 13.40 9.47 0.04
CA GLY A 88 12.09 8.81 0.18
C GLY A 88 11.97 7.59 -0.73
N SER A 89 12.45 7.70 -1.97
CA SER A 89 12.44 6.61 -2.95
C SER A 89 13.41 5.49 -2.59
N ALA A 90 14.62 5.85 -2.14
CA ALA A 90 15.67 4.87 -1.84
C ALA A 90 15.41 4.10 -0.53
N PHE A 91 14.78 4.75 0.45
CA PHE A 91 14.69 4.21 1.81
C PHE A 91 13.27 3.76 2.22
N GLY A 92 12.25 3.86 1.33
CA GLY A 92 10.88 3.47 1.66
C GLY A 92 10.27 4.32 2.78
N TYR A 93 10.77 5.55 2.94
CA TYR A 93 10.23 6.51 3.89
C TYR A 93 8.74 6.75 3.64
N GLY A 94 7.93 6.75 4.69
CA GLY A 94 6.49 6.94 4.57
C GLY A 94 5.66 5.66 4.39
N GLY A 95 6.26 4.46 4.44
CA GLY A 95 5.52 3.20 4.41
C GLY A 95 4.60 3.04 5.62
N ASN A 96 5.07 3.41 6.81
CA ASN A 96 4.25 3.43 8.03
C ASN A 96 2.99 4.30 7.85
N ALA A 97 3.15 5.52 7.32
CA ALA A 97 2.04 6.44 7.09
C ALA A 97 1.02 5.87 6.11
N ARG A 98 1.44 5.15 5.08
CA ARG A 98 0.57 4.52 4.08
C ARG A 98 -0.23 3.36 4.66
N ILE A 99 0.40 2.54 5.49
CA ILE A 99 -0.27 1.45 6.21
C ILE A 99 -1.30 2.03 7.19
N CYS A 100 -0.92 3.01 7.99
CA CYS A 100 -1.82 3.69 8.92
C CYS A 100 -2.99 4.37 8.20
N TYR A 101 -2.72 4.98 7.04
CA TYR A 101 -3.76 5.58 6.21
C TYR A 101 -4.76 4.55 5.70
N ALA A 102 -4.32 3.36 5.29
CA ALA A 102 -5.22 2.29 4.87
C ALA A 102 -6.16 1.87 6.01
N PHE A 103 -5.66 1.77 7.24
CA PHE A 103 -6.50 1.52 8.42
C PHE A 103 -7.45 2.67 8.71
N TRP A 104 -6.98 3.91 8.60
CA TRP A 104 -7.83 5.09 8.79
C TRP A 104 -8.93 5.17 7.75
N LYS A 105 -8.65 4.85 6.48
CA LYS A 105 -9.67 4.80 5.42
C LYS A 105 -10.74 3.75 5.72
N LEU A 106 -10.31 2.55 6.12
CA LEU A 106 -11.24 1.50 6.52
C LEU A 106 -12.13 1.98 7.70
N TYR A 107 -11.52 2.56 8.72
CA TYR A 107 -12.20 3.17 9.86
C TYR A 107 -13.19 4.26 9.41
N SER A 108 -12.77 5.21 8.58
CA SER A 108 -13.58 6.35 8.15
C SER A 108 -14.83 5.92 7.37
N ILE A 109 -14.69 4.93 6.47
CA ILE A 109 -15.81 4.37 5.72
C ILE A 109 -16.82 3.71 6.66
N ILE A 110 -16.36 2.98 7.66
CA ILE A 110 -17.27 2.33 8.63
C ILE A 110 -18.01 3.38 9.45
N ILE A 111 -17.32 4.38 9.98
CA ILE A 111 -17.91 5.47 10.77
C ILE A 111 -18.96 6.22 9.96
N GLU A 112 -18.67 6.51 8.69
CA GLU A 112 -19.61 7.14 7.78
C GLU A 112 -20.86 6.26 7.57
N LYS A 113 -20.68 4.97 7.33
CA LYS A 113 -21.81 4.03 7.16
C LYS A 113 -22.66 3.85 8.39
N GLU A 114 -22.06 3.85 9.57
CA GLU A 114 -22.77 3.80 10.84
C GLU A 114 -23.43 5.15 11.21
N GLU A 115 -23.28 6.20 10.37
CA GLU A 115 -23.77 7.56 10.61
C GLU A 115 -23.32 8.14 11.97
N ILE A 116 -22.08 7.87 12.30
CA ILE A 116 -21.44 8.33 13.53
C ILE A 116 -20.76 9.66 13.27
N LYS A 117 -21.02 10.67 14.11
CA LYS A 117 -20.51 12.04 13.90
C LYS A 117 -19.06 12.23 14.38
N ASN A 118 -18.58 11.40 15.27
CA ASN A 118 -17.25 11.55 15.88
C ASN A 118 -16.20 10.76 15.11
N ILE A 119 -15.78 11.28 13.96
CA ILE A 119 -14.66 10.73 13.20
C ILE A 119 -13.34 11.26 13.76
N ILE A 120 -12.34 10.36 13.90
CA ILE A 120 -10.96 10.78 14.13
C ILE A 120 -10.43 11.35 12.82
N PRO A 121 -10.08 12.65 12.76
CA PRO A 121 -9.60 13.23 11.51
C PRO A 121 -8.20 12.70 11.17
N TRP A 122 -7.94 12.54 9.88
CA TRP A 122 -6.59 12.37 9.37
C TRP A 122 -5.93 13.75 9.30
N ASN A 123 -5.12 14.09 10.29
CA ASN A 123 -4.50 15.42 10.36
C ASN A 123 -3.01 15.31 10.06
N LYS A 124 -2.57 16.03 9.03
CA LYS A 124 -1.21 16.05 8.53
C LYS A 124 -0.18 16.62 9.51
N SER A 125 -0.54 17.70 10.23
CA SER A 125 0.45 18.50 10.96
C SER A 125 0.87 17.85 12.28
N ASP A 126 -0.06 17.20 12.99
CA ASP A 126 0.21 16.70 14.35
C ASP A 126 0.38 15.20 14.43
N ARG A 127 -0.05 14.46 13.40
CA ARG A 127 -0.09 12.99 13.39
C ARG A 127 0.77 12.34 12.32
N ALA A 128 1.14 13.02 11.25
CA ALA A 128 2.02 12.42 10.23
C ALA A 128 3.33 11.97 10.87
N GLU A 129 3.93 12.81 11.69
CA GLU A 129 5.17 12.48 12.40
C GLU A 129 4.96 11.39 13.48
N LYS A 130 3.79 11.40 14.18
CA LYS A 130 3.43 10.35 15.14
C LYS A 130 2.99 9.06 14.47
N VAL A 131 2.28 9.15 13.34
CA VAL A 131 1.78 8.00 12.58
C VAL A 131 2.91 7.24 11.91
N GLU A 132 3.93 7.92 11.41
CA GLU A 132 5.11 7.27 10.82
C GLU A 132 5.89 6.42 11.83
N ASN A 133 5.86 6.81 13.10
CA ASN A 133 6.53 6.10 14.19
C ASN A 133 5.61 5.13 14.95
N ASP A 134 4.33 5.04 14.58
CA ASP A 134 3.31 4.41 15.43
C ASP A 134 2.40 3.44 14.67
N VAL A 135 2.98 2.77 13.66
CA VAL A 135 2.26 1.81 12.80
C VAL A 135 1.67 0.62 13.58
N ASP A 136 2.20 0.31 14.73
CA ASP A 136 1.73 -0.79 15.56
C ASP A 136 0.61 -0.36 16.52
N THR A 137 0.64 0.87 17.02
CA THR A 137 -0.34 1.36 18.02
C THR A 137 -1.52 2.10 17.38
N PHE A 138 -1.33 2.79 16.27
CA PHE A 138 -2.39 3.55 15.62
C PHE A 138 -3.56 2.67 15.09
N PRO A 139 -3.31 1.53 14.43
CA PRO A 139 -4.37 0.59 14.05
C PRO A 139 -5.16 0.04 15.26
N GLU A 140 -4.47 -0.24 16.37
CA GLU A 140 -5.11 -0.68 17.62
C GLU A 140 -6.01 0.41 18.21
N TYR A 141 -5.52 1.65 18.24
CA TYR A 141 -6.31 2.80 18.69
C TYR A 141 -7.58 2.98 17.83
N LEU A 142 -7.48 2.91 16.51
CA LEU A 142 -8.65 2.99 15.61
C LEU A 142 -9.61 1.83 15.85
N ASN A 143 -9.11 0.62 16.02
CA ASN A 143 -9.90 -0.58 16.28
C ASN A 143 -10.68 -0.47 17.59
N GLN A 144 -10.04 -0.02 18.66
CA GLN A 144 -10.68 0.20 19.96
C GLN A 144 -11.72 1.31 19.89
N HIS A 145 -11.36 2.48 19.36
CA HIS A 145 -12.28 3.61 19.22
C HIS A 145 -13.51 3.25 18.39
N LEU A 146 -13.33 2.51 17.29
CA LEU A 146 -14.43 2.04 16.46
C LEU A 146 -15.39 1.14 17.23
N ARG A 147 -14.83 0.15 17.98
CA ARG A 147 -15.61 -0.77 18.82
C ARG A 147 -16.44 -0.03 19.84
N GLU A 148 -15.82 0.83 20.64
CA GLU A 148 -16.49 1.61 21.69
C GLU A 148 -17.60 2.51 21.12
N THR A 149 -17.32 3.14 19.98
CA THR A 149 -18.25 4.07 19.35
C THR A 149 -19.46 3.34 18.75
N ILE A 150 -19.26 2.19 18.12
CA ILE A 150 -20.34 1.34 17.61
C ILE A 150 -21.20 0.81 18.77
N GLU A 151 -20.58 0.31 19.83
CA GLU A 151 -21.29 -0.19 21.02
C GLU A 151 -22.12 0.91 21.68
N LYS A 152 -21.55 2.11 21.83
CA LYS A 152 -22.27 3.28 22.36
C LYS A 152 -23.48 3.63 21.48
N SER A 153 -23.29 3.70 20.16
CA SER A 153 -24.35 4.00 19.21
C SER A 153 -25.48 2.96 19.26
N ARG A 154 -25.14 1.68 19.40
CA ARG A 154 -26.13 0.58 19.56
C ARG A 154 -26.96 0.73 20.83
N ARG A 155 -26.31 1.06 21.95
CA ARG A 155 -27.01 1.26 23.23
C ARG A 155 -27.96 2.46 23.21
N GLU A 156 -27.49 3.60 22.64
CA GLU A 156 -28.26 4.84 22.61
C GLU A 156 -29.41 4.78 21.61
N LYS A 157 -29.16 4.27 20.41
CA LYS A 157 -30.14 4.28 19.31
C LYS A 157 -31.03 3.02 19.26
N ARG A 158 -30.76 2.00 20.06
CA ARG A 158 -31.39 0.65 20.00
C ARG A 158 -31.43 0.08 18.58
N LYS A 159 -30.44 0.42 17.75
CA LYS A 159 -30.32 -0.04 16.36
C LYS A 159 -29.23 -1.08 16.23
N THR A 160 -29.43 -2.04 15.35
CA THR A 160 -28.36 -2.97 14.91
C THR A 160 -27.37 -2.21 14.06
N SER A 161 -26.11 -2.69 14.02
CA SER A 161 -25.07 -2.14 13.12
C SER A 161 -25.54 -2.20 11.67
N LYS A 162 -25.25 -1.17 10.90
CA LYS A 162 -25.54 -1.12 9.47
C LYS A 162 -24.52 -1.92 8.67
N VAL A 163 -23.28 -2.01 9.20
CA VAL A 163 -22.20 -2.81 8.60
C VAL A 163 -22.16 -4.15 9.30
N SER A 164 -22.56 -5.21 8.62
CA SER A 164 -22.53 -6.57 9.15
C SER A 164 -21.19 -7.28 8.90
N LYS A 165 -20.57 -7.02 7.74
CA LYS A 165 -19.32 -7.63 7.31
C LYS A 165 -18.60 -6.73 6.32
N ILE A 166 -17.27 -6.80 6.33
CA ILE A 166 -16.39 -6.10 5.39
C ILE A 166 -15.69 -7.15 4.53
N ILE A 167 -15.73 -6.98 3.21
CA ILE A 167 -14.99 -7.83 2.27
C ILE A 167 -13.89 -6.98 1.65
N LEU A 168 -12.63 -7.38 1.84
CA LEU A 168 -11.45 -6.68 1.34
C LEU A 168 -10.82 -7.42 0.15
N TYR A 169 -10.44 -6.64 -0.84
CA TYR A 169 -9.54 -7.01 -1.92
C TYR A 169 -8.31 -6.12 -1.80
N VAL A 170 -7.13 -6.71 -1.69
CA VAL A 170 -5.88 -6.00 -1.42
C VAL A 170 -4.89 -6.26 -2.54
N PHE A 171 -4.34 -5.19 -3.10
CA PHE A 171 -3.37 -5.27 -4.18
C PHE A 171 -2.13 -4.48 -3.84
N GLY A 172 -0.96 -4.96 -4.29
CA GLY A 172 0.29 -4.25 -4.05
C GLY A 172 1.36 -4.58 -5.08
N PHE A 173 2.29 -3.63 -5.29
CA PHE A 173 3.44 -3.80 -6.15
C PHE A 173 4.72 -3.36 -5.43
N SER A 174 5.81 -4.12 -5.59
CA SER A 174 7.13 -3.76 -5.05
C SER A 174 7.07 -3.49 -3.52
N ARG A 175 7.48 -2.31 -3.05
CA ARG A 175 7.32 -1.88 -1.66
C ARG A 175 5.86 -1.73 -1.25
N GLY A 176 4.99 -1.33 -2.16
CA GLY A 176 3.54 -1.35 -1.91
C GLY A 176 3.00 -2.77 -1.70
N ALA A 177 3.62 -3.80 -2.30
CA ALA A 177 3.27 -5.19 -1.96
C ALA A 177 3.70 -5.55 -0.53
N ALA A 178 4.84 -5.06 -0.06
CA ALA A 178 5.24 -5.23 1.34
C ALA A 178 4.30 -4.46 2.29
N GLU A 179 3.89 -3.23 1.95
CA GLU A 179 2.89 -2.47 2.72
C GLU A 179 1.54 -3.19 2.78
N ALA A 180 1.07 -3.74 1.66
CA ALA A 180 -0.16 -4.53 1.59
C ALA A 180 -0.10 -5.77 2.49
N ARG A 181 1.03 -6.50 2.49
CA ARG A 181 1.27 -7.65 3.38
C ARG A 181 1.28 -7.22 4.84
N SER A 182 1.99 -6.15 5.16
CA SER A 182 2.07 -5.59 6.51
C SER A 182 0.70 -5.13 7.03
N PHE A 183 -0.12 -4.51 6.18
CA PHE A 183 -1.50 -4.16 6.51
C PHE A 183 -2.33 -5.39 6.86
N VAL A 184 -2.31 -6.43 6.02
CA VAL A 184 -3.07 -7.67 6.25
C VAL A 184 -2.59 -8.41 7.49
N ASN A 185 -1.28 -8.47 7.72
CA ASN A 185 -0.69 -9.07 8.92
C ASN A 185 -1.16 -8.36 10.20
N ARG A 186 -1.13 -7.03 10.23
CA ARG A 186 -1.61 -6.25 11.39
C ARG A 186 -3.10 -6.41 11.60
N LEU A 187 -3.88 -6.42 10.54
CA LEU A 187 -5.32 -6.68 10.62
C LEU A 187 -5.61 -8.04 11.27
N SER A 188 -4.81 -9.06 10.94
CA SER A 188 -4.90 -10.36 11.59
C SER A 188 -4.56 -10.30 13.08
N ARG A 189 -3.52 -9.58 13.47
CA ARG A 189 -3.15 -9.41 14.89
C ARG A 189 -4.21 -8.68 15.71
N LEU A 190 -4.86 -7.67 15.15
CA LEU A 190 -5.96 -6.94 15.80
C LEU A 190 -7.16 -7.84 16.12
N SER A 191 -7.29 -8.96 15.45
CA SER A 191 -8.40 -9.90 15.63
C SER A 191 -8.21 -10.85 16.83
N GLY A 192 -7.05 -10.84 17.48
CA GLY A 192 -6.74 -11.67 18.63
C GLY A 192 -6.44 -13.13 18.25
N SER A 193 -6.75 -14.07 19.13
CA SER A 193 -6.30 -15.47 19.05
C SER A 193 -6.93 -16.32 17.94
N SER A 194 -7.84 -15.76 17.14
CA SER A 194 -8.50 -16.49 16.05
C SER A 194 -8.12 -15.93 14.69
N PRO A 195 -7.00 -16.36 14.10
CA PRO A 195 -6.59 -15.88 12.78
C PRO A 195 -7.58 -16.26 11.66
N GLU A 196 -8.50 -17.18 11.92
CA GLU A 196 -9.52 -17.60 10.97
C GLU A 196 -10.67 -16.57 10.83
N GLN A 197 -10.89 -15.72 11.83
CA GLN A 197 -11.97 -14.74 11.83
C GLN A 197 -11.43 -13.34 12.12
N LEU A 198 -11.07 -12.64 11.05
CA LEU A 198 -10.59 -11.26 11.18
C LEU A 198 -11.71 -10.33 11.65
N LYS A 199 -11.36 -9.37 12.52
CA LYS A 199 -12.30 -8.35 13.00
C LYS A 199 -11.63 -6.97 13.04
N PHE A 200 -12.44 -5.95 12.75
CA PHE A 200 -12.04 -4.57 12.93
C PHE A 200 -13.19 -3.77 13.55
N GLY A 201 -12.97 -3.18 14.71
CA GLY A 201 -14.01 -2.52 15.50
C GLY A 201 -15.15 -3.45 15.94
N GLY A 202 -14.89 -4.76 16.05
CA GLY A 202 -15.89 -5.78 16.34
C GLY A 202 -16.75 -6.21 15.13
N ILE A 203 -16.47 -5.68 13.93
CA ILE A 203 -17.11 -6.07 12.67
C ILE A 203 -16.28 -7.16 12.01
N ASP A 204 -16.93 -8.19 11.48
CA ASP A 204 -16.25 -9.27 10.76
C ASP A 204 -15.62 -8.75 9.45
N VAL A 205 -14.37 -9.13 9.23
CA VAL A 205 -13.61 -8.77 8.03
C VAL A 205 -13.17 -10.04 7.30
N GLU A 206 -13.39 -10.11 6.01
CA GLU A 206 -12.86 -11.15 5.14
C GLU A 206 -11.92 -10.53 4.12
N VAL A 207 -10.65 -10.89 4.15
CA VAL A 207 -9.74 -10.62 3.03
C VAL A 207 -9.98 -11.67 1.97
N LYS A 208 -10.83 -11.34 1.00
CA LYS A 208 -11.29 -12.27 -0.04
C LYS A 208 -10.20 -12.65 -1.02
N PHE A 209 -9.33 -11.70 -1.31
CA PHE A 209 -8.24 -11.89 -2.25
C PHE A 209 -7.12 -10.88 -2.01
N MET A 210 -5.90 -11.36 -2.10
CA MET A 210 -4.70 -10.55 -2.12
C MET A 210 -3.92 -10.83 -3.42
N GLY A 211 -3.70 -9.80 -4.23
CA GLY A 211 -2.91 -9.88 -5.46
C GLY A 211 -1.67 -8.99 -5.36
N ILE A 212 -0.50 -9.58 -5.33
CA ILE A 212 0.75 -8.85 -5.16
C ILE A 212 1.73 -9.14 -6.28
N PHE A 213 2.49 -8.09 -6.64
CA PHE A 213 3.44 -8.12 -7.74
C PHE A 213 4.83 -7.85 -7.18
N ASP A 214 5.72 -8.80 -7.34
CA ASP A 214 7.15 -8.75 -7.11
C ASP A 214 7.55 -7.97 -5.85
N THR A 215 7.20 -8.52 -4.69
CA THR A 215 7.37 -7.88 -3.38
C THR A 215 8.84 -7.57 -3.10
N VAL A 216 9.14 -6.32 -2.81
CA VAL A 216 10.45 -5.85 -2.34
C VAL A 216 10.29 -5.26 -0.95
N ALA A 217 10.74 -5.99 0.07
CA ALA A 217 10.70 -5.53 1.45
C ALA A 217 11.95 -4.71 1.84
N SER A 218 13.03 -4.82 1.04
CA SER A 218 14.26 -4.08 1.32
C SER A 218 14.02 -2.58 1.20
N VAL A 219 13.99 -1.95 2.34
CA VAL A 219 13.91 -0.51 2.48
C VAL A 219 15.34 -0.03 2.71
N GLY A 220 16.01 0.48 1.67
CA GLY A 220 17.30 1.17 1.82
C GLY A 220 18.56 0.32 1.92
N MET A 221 18.53 -0.98 1.60
CA MET A 221 19.77 -1.71 1.34
C MET A 221 20.22 -1.55 -0.13
N VAL A 222 20.34 -0.31 -0.60
CA VAL A 222 21.41 -0.03 -1.56
C VAL A 222 22.72 -0.27 -0.79
N ASP A 223 23.38 -1.34 -1.13
CA ASP A 223 24.62 -1.85 -0.59
C ASP A 223 25.41 -0.83 0.27
N ILE A 224 25.05 -0.72 1.57
CA ILE A 224 25.86 0.01 2.56
C ILE A 224 27.29 -0.52 2.57
N LYS A 225 27.53 -1.76 2.10
CA LYS A 225 28.85 -2.32 1.93
C LYS A 225 29.63 -1.62 0.81
N SER A 226 29.00 -1.22 -0.30
CA SER A 226 29.67 -0.45 -1.36
C SER A 226 29.99 0.98 -0.94
N PHE A 227 29.13 1.61 -0.10
CA PHE A 227 29.40 2.92 0.46
C PHE A 227 30.37 2.91 1.64
N ARG A 228 30.53 1.79 2.32
CA ARG A 228 31.45 1.64 3.46
C ARG A 228 32.93 1.72 3.05
N GLY A 229 33.24 1.55 1.75
CA GLY A 229 34.59 1.68 1.23
C GLY A 229 35.16 3.10 1.20
N ASN A 230 34.33 4.13 1.22
CA ASN A 230 34.77 5.52 1.05
C ASN A 230 34.56 6.44 2.27
N GLY A 231 34.26 5.92 3.44
CA GLY A 231 34.32 6.65 4.72
C GLY A 231 33.37 7.84 4.90
N ILE A 232 32.34 7.99 4.09
CA ILE A 232 31.54 9.26 3.99
C ILE A 232 30.20 9.20 4.76
N LEU A 233 29.79 8.04 5.29
CA LEU A 233 28.54 7.96 6.04
C LEU A 233 28.75 8.25 7.53
N PRO A 234 28.15 9.33 8.08
CA PRO A 234 28.23 9.61 9.50
C PRO A 234 27.58 8.48 10.33
N ARG A 235 28.12 8.25 11.52
CA ARG A 235 27.66 7.23 12.46
C ARG A 235 26.18 7.35 12.88
N TRP A 236 25.61 8.56 12.79
CA TRP A 236 24.20 8.84 13.07
C TRP A 236 23.25 8.31 11.96
N PHE A 237 23.77 8.01 10.78
CA PHE A 237 22.98 7.45 9.67
C PHE A 237 22.48 6.03 9.97
N GLY A 238 23.23 5.25 10.72
CA GLY A 238 22.80 3.92 11.20
C GLY A 238 21.60 3.99 12.16
N SER A 239 21.53 5.04 12.97
CA SER A 239 20.44 5.26 13.93
C SER A 239 19.13 5.74 13.30
N LEU A 240 19.20 6.43 12.16
CA LEU A 240 18.01 6.83 11.38
C LEU A 240 17.39 5.64 10.65
N VAL A 241 18.18 4.60 10.42
CA VAL A 241 17.78 3.39 9.69
C VAL A 241 17.07 2.39 10.61
N ASP A 242 17.40 2.34 11.88
CA ASP A 242 16.92 1.32 12.83
C ASP A 242 15.47 1.51 13.31
N GLY A 243 14.89 2.69 13.18
CA GLY A 243 13.57 3.00 13.74
C GLY A 243 12.39 2.95 12.74
N HIS A 244 12.63 3.03 11.44
CA HIS A 244 11.57 3.21 10.43
C HIS A 244 11.21 1.92 9.65
N TRP A 245 11.79 0.77 9.99
CA TRP A 245 11.76 -0.45 9.18
C TRP A 245 10.99 -1.62 9.80
N SER A 246 10.48 -1.43 11.00
CA SER A 246 9.73 -2.48 11.72
C SER A 246 8.55 -3.02 10.91
N TRP A 247 7.91 -2.18 10.08
CA TRP A 247 6.76 -2.59 9.30
C TRP A 247 7.11 -3.60 8.18
N ALA A 248 8.36 -3.60 7.69
CA ALA A 248 8.85 -4.46 6.61
C ALA A 248 9.67 -5.66 7.11
N SER A 249 9.74 -5.88 8.42
CA SER A 249 10.42 -7.05 8.98
C SER A 249 9.71 -8.36 8.58
N PRO A 250 10.42 -9.50 8.49
CA PRO A 250 9.84 -10.75 8.01
C PRO A 250 8.56 -11.14 8.73
N GLU A 251 8.50 -11.01 10.06
CA GLU A 251 7.34 -11.32 10.88
C GLU A 251 6.13 -10.43 10.60
N ASN A 252 6.35 -9.21 10.12
CA ASN A 252 5.31 -8.26 9.75
C ASN A 252 4.80 -8.45 8.31
N LEU A 253 5.46 -9.30 7.53
CA LEU A 253 5.11 -9.58 6.13
C LEU A 253 4.44 -10.95 5.95
N VAL A 254 4.23 -11.69 7.02
CA VAL A 254 3.51 -12.97 6.97
C VAL A 254 2.06 -12.72 6.60
N VAL A 255 1.59 -13.37 5.55
CA VAL A 255 0.18 -13.38 5.15
C VAL A 255 -0.47 -14.61 5.76
N PRO A 256 -1.61 -14.52 6.45
CA PRO A 256 -2.31 -15.68 7.00
C PRO A 256 -2.67 -16.72 5.93
N ASP A 257 -2.48 -18.00 6.22
CA ASP A 257 -2.62 -19.13 5.27
C ASP A 257 -4.03 -19.31 4.71
N ASN A 258 -5.05 -18.86 5.45
CA ASN A 258 -6.45 -18.90 5.03
C ASN A 258 -6.80 -17.83 3.98
N ILE A 259 -5.94 -16.84 3.76
CA ILE A 259 -6.17 -15.78 2.78
C ILE A 259 -5.70 -16.26 1.41
N ARG A 260 -6.59 -16.15 0.42
CA ARG A 260 -6.21 -16.41 -0.97
C ARG A 260 -5.26 -15.32 -1.47
N CYS A 261 -3.97 -15.66 -1.59
CA CYS A 261 -2.92 -14.78 -2.06
C CYS A 261 -2.31 -15.28 -3.37
N VAL A 262 -2.23 -14.42 -4.37
CA VAL A 262 -1.49 -14.68 -5.61
C VAL A 262 -0.34 -13.69 -5.69
N HIS A 263 0.89 -14.23 -5.68
CA HIS A 263 2.11 -13.46 -5.78
C HIS A 263 2.77 -13.72 -7.14
N TYR A 264 2.74 -12.72 -8.02
CA TYR A 264 3.51 -12.73 -9.27
C TYR A 264 4.94 -12.27 -9.00
N ILE A 265 5.92 -13.04 -9.42
CA ILE A 265 7.34 -12.78 -9.20
C ILE A 265 8.09 -12.67 -10.52
N ALA A 266 9.05 -11.76 -10.59
CA ALA A 266 9.90 -11.56 -11.75
C ALA A 266 10.94 -12.68 -11.85
N GLY A 267 11.01 -13.33 -13.03
CA GLY A 267 11.93 -14.43 -13.26
C GLY A 267 13.35 -13.99 -13.67
N ASN A 268 13.50 -12.76 -14.11
CA ASN A 268 14.76 -12.28 -14.71
C ASN A 268 15.24 -10.95 -14.09
N GLU A 269 14.84 -10.61 -12.86
CA GLU A 269 15.36 -9.44 -12.17
C GLU A 269 16.80 -9.67 -11.73
N ALA A 270 17.73 -8.93 -12.31
CA ALA A 270 19.16 -9.03 -12.03
C ALA A 270 19.69 -7.93 -11.10
N ARG A 271 18.87 -6.93 -10.79
CA ARG A 271 19.30 -5.79 -9.98
C ARG A 271 19.29 -6.12 -8.50
N ALA A 272 20.44 -5.98 -7.83
CA ALA A 272 20.59 -6.25 -6.41
C ALA A 272 19.73 -5.32 -5.50
N CYS A 273 19.25 -4.18 -6.03
CA CYS A 273 18.41 -3.25 -5.29
C CYS A 273 16.91 -3.65 -5.23
N PHE A 274 16.54 -4.73 -5.93
CA PHE A 274 15.18 -5.30 -5.90
C PHE A 274 15.20 -6.77 -5.41
N PRO A 275 15.71 -7.06 -4.20
CA PRO A 275 15.68 -8.43 -3.70
C PRO A 275 14.24 -8.86 -3.45
N LEU A 276 13.84 -9.94 -4.11
CA LEU A 276 12.52 -10.51 -3.96
C LEU A 276 12.30 -11.00 -2.52
N THR A 277 11.19 -10.59 -1.92
CA THR A 277 10.71 -11.10 -0.64
C THR A 277 9.51 -12.00 -0.89
N MET A 278 9.75 -13.31 -1.02
CA MET A 278 8.69 -14.29 -1.28
C MET A 278 7.68 -14.35 -0.14
N THR A 279 6.43 -14.67 -0.48
CA THR A 279 5.48 -15.24 0.48
C THR A 279 5.82 -16.71 0.69
N GLU A 280 5.57 -17.23 1.89
CA GLU A 280 5.67 -18.66 2.10
C GLU A 280 4.66 -19.38 1.20
N HIS A 281 5.08 -20.48 0.59
CA HIS A 281 4.19 -21.30 -0.25
C HIS A 281 3.41 -22.25 0.66
N GLN A 282 2.42 -21.71 1.36
CA GLN A 282 1.59 -22.44 2.32
C GLN A 282 0.10 -22.11 2.10
N GLY A 283 -0.76 -23.04 2.44
CA GLY A 283 -2.21 -22.84 2.43
C GLY A 283 -2.75 -22.39 1.07
N ASN A 284 -3.44 -21.27 1.06
CA ASN A 284 -4.09 -20.68 -0.11
C ASN A 284 -3.18 -19.73 -0.92
N HIS A 285 -1.86 -19.79 -0.71
CA HIS A 285 -0.91 -18.95 -1.41
C HIS A 285 -0.45 -19.59 -2.73
N THR A 286 -0.43 -18.81 -3.79
CA THR A 286 0.04 -19.23 -5.12
C THR A 286 1.16 -18.29 -5.57
N LEU A 287 2.35 -18.84 -5.81
CA LEU A 287 3.45 -18.14 -6.45
C LEU A 287 3.38 -18.35 -7.97
N LYS A 288 3.48 -17.29 -8.73
CA LYS A 288 3.51 -17.34 -10.20
C LYS A 288 4.75 -16.63 -10.71
N LEU A 289 5.69 -17.43 -11.23
CA LEU A 289 6.86 -16.92 -11.93
C LEU A 289 6.43 -16.32 -13.27
N TYR A 290 6.83 -15.10 -13.52
CA TYR A 290 6.57 -14.39 -14.76
C TYR A 290 7.90 -14.04 -15.45
N PRO A 291 8.05 -14.28 -16.76
CA PRO A 291 9.26 -13.91 -17.48
C PRO A 291 9.40 -12.39 -17.53
N GLY A 292 10.62 -11.90 -17.32
CA GLY A 292 10.92 -10.47 -17.32
C GLY A 292 11.42 -9.96 -15.97
N ALA A 293 11.72 -8.67 -15.92
CA ALA A 293 12.20 -7.95 -14.75
C ALA A 293 11.05 -7.42 -13.88
N HIS A 294 11.37 -6.78 -12.79
CA HIS A 294 10.45 -6.17 -11.83
C HIS A 294 9.31 -5.36 -12.46
N SER A 295 9.66 -4.50 -13.42
CA SER A 295 8.71 -3.64 -14.11
C SER A 295 7.86 -4.37 -15.17
N ASP A 296 8.32 -5.50 -15.69
CA ASP A 296 7.49 -6.34 -16.58
C ASP A 296 6.34 -6.98 -15.80
N VAL A 297 6.58 -7.29 -14.53
CA VAL A 297 5.58 -7.85 -13.63
C VAL A 297 4.69 -6.76 -13.01
N GLY A 298 5.29 -5.66 -12.58
CA GLY A 298 4.59 -4.59 -11.85
C GLY A 298 4.05 -3.45 -12.71
N GLY A 299 4.58 -3.27 -13.92
CA GLY A 299 4.32 -2.11 -14.76
C GLY A 299 5.09 -0.86 -14.31
N GLY A 300 4.68 0.30 -14.77
CA GLY A 300 5.25 1.58 -14.32
C GLY A 300 6.31 2.17 -15.24
N TYR A 301 6.68 1.49 -16.32
CA TYR A 301 7.63 1.99 -17.33
C TYR A 301 6.94 2.23 -18.67
N GLY A 302 7.44 3.22 -19.41
CA GLY A 302 6.98 3.50 -20.77
C GLY A 302 7.51 2.48 -21.79
N PHE A 303 6.91 2.50 -22.97
CA PHE A 303 7.37 1.71 -24.10
C PHE A 303 8.84 2.07 -24.44
N MET A 304 9.70 1.06 -24.60
CA MET A 304 11.15 1.18 -24.84
C MET A 304 11.98 1.75 -23.68
N GLU A 305 11.43 1.97 -22.49
CA GLU A 305 12.23 2.18 -21.30
C GLU A 305 12.65 0.84 -20.72
N GLN A 306 13.95 0.62 -20.69
CA GLN A 306 14.51 -0.53 -19.96
C GLN A 306 14.66 -0.12 -18.50
N GLY A 307 14.02 -0.86 -17.64
CA GLY A 307 14.13 -0.69 -16.18
C GLY A 307 15.48 -1.12 -15.64
#